data_8d8d5980a994abeb5d3f4fa946445690
#
_entry.id   8d8d5980a994abeb5d3f4fa946445690
#
_cell.length_a   1.000
_cell.length_b   1.000
_cell.length_c   1.000
_cell.angle_alpha   90.00
_cell.angle_beta   90.00
_cell.angle_gamma   90.00
#
_symmetry.space_group_name_H-M   'P 1'
#
loop_
_entity.id
_entity.type
_entity.pdbx_description
1 polymer ?
#
loop_
_entity_poly.entity_id
_entity_poly.type
_entity_poly.pdbx_seq_one_letter_code
_entity_poly.pdbx_strand_id
1 'polypeptide(L)'
;MKYIDTFREGMHIADVYLCKNKQIAMTKNGKEYGNLVLQDKTGTIDAKIWDLGSPGVGDFETMDYVHVEADITLFQNSNQMNIRRIRRAQEGEYVEADYLPVSKKNIKEMYEELLGCIGTVKNPYLQKLLSIYFVDSPAFAKAFQFHSAAKSVHHGFVGGLLEHTLSVAKMCDYYSRSEERRV
;
A
#
# COMPACT_ATOMS: atom_id res chain seq x y z
N MET A 1 -12.49 0.47 11.37
CA MET A 1 -11.95 -0.68 10.63
C MET A 1 -11.63 -1.82 11.58
N LYS A 2 -11.97 -3.07 11.22
CA LYS A 2 -11.56 -4.27 11.95
C LYS A 2 -10.31 -4.85 11.29
N TYR A 3 -9.24 -5.04 12.05
CA TYR A 3 -7.96 -5.53 11.51
C TYR A 3 -7.90 -7.06 11.44
N ILE A 4 -7.18 -7.56 10.44
CA ILE A 4 -7.09 -9.00 10.10
C ILE A 4 -6.56 -9.83 11.28
N ASP A 5 -5.60 -9.32 12.05
CA ASP A 5 -5.03 -10.00 13.22
C ASP A 5 -6.04 -10.21 14.36
N THR A 6 -7.14 -9.44 14.37
CA THR A 6 -8.22 -9.55 15.37
C THR A 6 -9.30 -10.56 14.99
N PHE A 7 -9.28 -11.12 13.78
CA PHE A 7 -10.33 -11.99 13.27
C PHE A 7 -10.42 -13.30 14.05
N ARG A 8 -11.65 -13.72 14.27
CA ARG A 8 -11.98 -15.01 14.88
C ARG A 8 -13.11 -15.67 14.08
N GLU A 9 -13.14 -17.00 14.11
CA GLU A 9 -14.22 -17.78 13.49
C GLU A 9 -15.59 -17.28 13.94
N GLY A 10 -16.53 -17.22 12.99
CA GLY A 10 -17.90 -16.76 13.21
C GLY A 10 -18.09 -15.24 13.20
N MET A 11 -17.02 -14.44 13.08
CA MET A 11 -17.16 -12.99 12.97
C MET A 11 -17.75 -12.61 11.61
N HIS A 12 -18.68 -11.65 11.65
CA HIS A 12 -19.15 -10.94 10.46
C HIS A 12 -18.34 -9.65 10.29
N ILE A 13 -17.86 -9.43 9.07
CA ILE A 13 -17.02 -8.30 8.68
C ILE A 13 -17.74 -7.50 7.60
N ALA A 14 -17.82 -6.18 7.80
CA ALA A 14 -18.27 -5.21 6.80
C ALA A 14 -17.29 -4.03 6.85
N ASP A 15 -16.24 -4.07 6.01
CA ASP A 15 -15.15 -3.10 6.06
C ASP A 15 -14.37 -3.07 4.74
N VAL A 16 -13.42 -2.14 4.61
CA VAL A 16 -12.57 -2.01 3.41
C VAL A 16 -11.25 -2.74 3.63
N TYR A 17 -10.74 -3.41 2.59
CA TYR A 17 -9.43 -4.08 2.54
C TYR A 17 -8.76 -3.86 1.20
N LEU A 18 -7.43 -3.99 1.14
CA LEU A 18 -6.67 -3.96 -0.12
C LEU A 18 -6.72 -5.36 -0.77
N CYS A 19 -7.21 -5.44 -2.00
CA CYS A 19 -7.16 -6.67 -2.80
C CYS A 19 -5.75 -6.91 -3.35
N LYS A 20 -4.90 -7.62 -2.63
CA LYS A 20 -3.51 -7.89 -3.02
C LYS A 20 -3.40 -8.84 -4.21
N ASN A 21 -4.30 -9.81 -4.30
CA ASN A 21 -4.35 -10.76 -5.40
C ASN A 21 -5.80 -11.17 -5.69
N LYS A 22 -6.09 -11.40 -6.97
CA LYS A 22 -7.39 -11.88 -7.46
C LYS A 22 -7.14 -12.93 -8.52
N GLN A 23 -7.70 -14.11 -8.34
CA GLN A 23 -7.67 -15.20 -9.31
C GLN A 23 -9.05 -15.83 -9.41
N ILE A 24 -9.46 -16.17 -10.61
CA ILE A 24 -10.65 -17.00 -10.84
C ILE A 24 -10.17 -18.44 -10.91
N ALA A 25 -10.76 -19.31 -10.09
CA ALA A 25 -10.46 -20.72 -10.04
C ALA A 25 -11.74 -21.55 -10.23
N MET A 26 -11.59 -22.83 -10.56
CA MET A 26 -12.72 -23.73 -10.74
C MET A 26 -12.80 -24.74 -9.58
N THR A 27 -14.00 -24.95 -9.09
CA THR A 27 -14.29 -26.04 -8.15
C THR A 27 -14.22 -27.39 -8.86
N LYS A 28 -14.15 -28.49 -8.11
CA LYS A 28 -14.22 -29.87 -8.64
C LYS A 28 -15.47 -30.14 -9.48
N ASN A 29 -16.54 -29.37 -9.24
CA ASN A 29 -17.82 -29.49 -9.95
C ASN A 29 -17.92 -28.52 -11.15
N GLY A 30 -16.83 -27.89 -11.56
CA GLY A 30 -16.80 -26.98 -12.71
C GLY A 30 -17.39 -25.59 -12.47
N LYS A 31 -17.72 -25.21 -11.22
CA LYS A 31 -18.20 -23.87 -10.90
C LYS A 31 -17.01 -22.93 -10.64
N GLU A 32 -17.02 -21.77 -11.29
CA GLU A 32 -16.03 -20.74 -11.04
C GLU A 32 -16.23 -20.07 -9.67
N TYR A 33 -15.13 -19.74 -9.01
CA TYR A 33 -15.12 -18.98 -7.78
C TYR A 33 -13.93 -17.99 -7.77
N GLY A 34 -14.11 -16.89 -7.07
CA GLY A 34 -13.03 -15.91 -6.83
C GLY A 34 -12.14 -16.35 -5.67
N ASN A 35 -10.85 -16.46 -5.92
CA ASN A 35 -9.82 -16.67 -4.91
C ASN A 35 -9.04 -15.37 -4.74
N LEU A 36 -9.14 -14.75 -3.57
CA LEU A 36 -8.55 -13.47 -3.26
C LEU A 36 -7.57 -13.57 -2.12
N VAL A 37 -6.59 -12.66 -2.10
CA VAL A 37 -5.81 -12.35 -0.91
C VAL A 37 -6.10 -10.90 -0.56
N LEU A 38 -6.70 -10.68 0.60
CA LEU A 38 -6.97 -9.35 1.13
C LEU A 38 -5.91 -8.98 2.16
N GLN A 39 -5.59 -7.70 2.24
CA GLN A 39 -4.52 -7.17 3.08
C GLN A 39 -4.99 -5.94 3.86
N ASP A 40 -4.50 -5.83 5.09
CA ASP A 40 -4.39 -4.60 5.87
C ASP A 40 -2.96 -4.45 6.45
N LYS A 41 -2.72 -3.44 7.27
CA LYS A 41 -1.40 -3.21 7.89
C LYS A 41 -0.96 -4.30 8.88
N THR A 42 -1.89 -5.14 9.35
CA THR A 42 -1.63 -6.19 10.34
C THR A 42 -1.35 -7.55 9.69
N GLY A 43 -1.74 -7.74 8.42
CA GLY A 43 -1.49 -8.99 7.72
C GLY A 43 -2.31 -9.18 6.45
N THR A 44 -2.39 -10.44 6.04
CA THR A 44 -3.17 -10.89 4.88
C THR A 44 -4.13 -12.00 5.28
N ILE A 45 -5.23 -12.13 4.55
CA ILE A 45 -6.20 -13.21 4.71
C ILE A 45 -6.63 -13.74 3.35
N ASP A 46 -6.76 -15.07 3.25
CA ASP A 46 -7.39 -15.71 2.10
C ASP A 46 -8.88 -15.47 2.11
N ALA A 47 -9.44 -15.09 0.96
CA ALA A 47 -10.85 -14.81 0.82
C ALA A 47 -11.45 -15.51 -0.40
N LYS A 48 -12.69 -15.94 -0.29
CA LYS A 48 -13.41 -16.66 -1.33
C LYS A 48 -14.72 -15.97 -1.68
N ILE A 49 -14.99 -15.89 -2.98
CA ILE A 49 -16.29 -15.50 -3.54
C ILE A 49 -16.84 -16.74 -4.25
N TRP A 50 -17.76 -17.44 -3.62
CA TRP A 50 -18.28 -18.72 -4.14
C TRP A 50 -19.27 -18.56 -5.30
N ASP A 51 -19.82 -17.36 -5.48
CA ASP A 51 -20.77 -17.03 -6.54
C ASP A 51 -20.45 -15.69 -7.19
N LEU A 52 -19.64 -15.75 -8.24
CA LEU A 52 -19.21 -14.55 -8.99
C LEU A 52 -20.36 -13.86 -9.74
N GLY A 53 -21.44 -14.57 -10.03
CA GLY A 53 -22.63 -14.01 -10.68
C GLY A 53 -23.64 -13.36 -9.73
N SER A 54 -23.36 -13.36 -8.42
CA SER A 54 -24.24 -12.71 -7.44
C SER A 54 -24.29 -11.20 -7.65
N PRO A 55 -25.49 -10.57 -7.57
CA PRO A 55 -25.64 -9.12 -7.68
C PRO A 55 -24.90 -8.33 -6.59
N GLY A 56 -24.40 -9.00 -5.56
CA GLY A 56 -23.53 -8.42 -4.53
C GLY A 56 -22.07 -8.34 -4.92
N VAL A 57 -21.67 -8.89 -6.05
CA VAL A 57 -20.27 -8.90 -6.53
C VAL A 57 -20.12 -7.85 -7.64
N GLY A 58 -19.48 -6.73 -7.32
CA GLY A 58 -19.15 -5.67 -8.29
C GLY A 58 -17.79 -5.87 -8.93
N ASP A 59 -17.47 -5.01 -9.89
CA ASP A 59 -16.18 -5.01 -10.57
C ASP A 59 -15.08 -4.38 -9.70
N PHE A 60 -13.94 -5.05 -9.64
CA PHE A 60 -12.71 -4.59 -8.99
C PHE A 60 -11.51 -5.34 -9.55
N GLU A 61 -10.32 -4.79 -9.38
CA GLU A 61 -9.07 -5.39 -9.85
C GLU A 61 -8.07 -5.61 -8.70
N THR A 62 -7.01 -6.35 -9.01
CA THR A 62 -5.85 -6.47 -8.10
C THR A 62 -5.30 -5.08 -7.77
N MET A 63 -4.99 -4.85 -6.50
CA MET A 63 -4.54 -3.58 -5.92
C MET A 63 -5.63 -2.49 -5.81
N ASP A 64 -6.90 -2.84 -6.00
CA ASP A 64 -8.01 -1.97 -5.59
C ASP A 64 -8.31 -2.11 -4.09
N TYR A 65 -8.77 -1.01 -3.49
CA TYR A 65 -9.42 -1.04 -2.19
C TYR A 65 -10.85 -1.52 -2.39
N VAL A 66 -11.24 -2.55 -1.65
CA VAL A 66 -12.54 -3.19 -1.81
C VAL A 66 -13.31 -3.19 -0.50
N HIS A 67 -14.55 -2.72 -0.54
CA HIS A 67 -15.50 -2.87 0.55
C HIS A 67 -16.09 -4.28 0.49
N VAL A 68 -15.96 -5.05 1.54
CA VAL A 68 -16.44 -6.42 1.63
C VAL A 68 -17.46 -6.60 2.75
N GLU A 69 -18.47 -7.44 2.52
CA GLU A 69 -19.32 -8.04 3.55
C GLU A 69 -19.07 -9.54 3.53
N ALA A 70 -18.58 -10.07 4.64
CA ALA A 70 -18.06 -11.43 4.68
C ALA A 70 -18.18 -12.07 6.07
N ASP A 71 -18.11 -13.38 6.11
CA ASP A 71 -18.01 -14.15 7.36
C ASP A 71 -16.65 -14.82 7.45
N ILE A 72 -16.09 -14.86 8.65
CA ILE A 72 -14.82 -15.53 8.93
C ILE A 72 -15.11 -17.00 9.30
N THR A 73 -14.43 -17.90 8.60
CA THR A 73 -14.49 -19.35 8.85
C THR A 73 -13.07 -19.91 9.03
N LEU A 74 -12.96 -21.06 9.65
CA LEU A 74 -11.70 -21.82 9.70
C LEU A 74 -11.58 -22.76 8.53
N PHE A 75 -10.47 -22.71 7.81
CA PHE A 75 -10.08 -23.68 6.80
C PHE A 75 -8.62 -24.08 7.01
N GLN A 76 -8.38 -25.38 7.20
CA GLN A 76 -7.05 -25.91 7.50
C GLN A 76 -6.32 -25.20 8.65
N ASN A 77 -7.02 -24.93 9.75
CA ASN A 77 -6.53 -24.20 10.92
C ASN A 77 -6.15 -22.72 10.70
N SER A 78 -6.53 -22.14 9.57
CA SER A 78 -6.32 -20.74 9.26
C SER A 78 -7.66 -20.03 9.05
N ASN A 79 -7.74 -18.76 9.46
CA ASN A 79 -8.90 -17.94 9.17
C ASN A 79 -9.01 -17.73 7.66
N GLN A 80 -10.22 -17.91 7.13
CA GLN A 80 -10.57 -17.63 5.76
C GLN A 80 -11.82 -16.77 5.72
N MET A 81 -11.84 -15.79 4.82
CA MET A 81 -12.97 -14.90 4.65
C MET A 81 -13.88 -15.40 3.53
N ASN A 82 -15.16 -15.65 3.84
CA ASN A 82 -16.18 -16.00 2.85
C ASN A 82 -16.99 -14.75 2.50
N ILE A 83 -16.73 -14.21 1.33
CA ILE A 83 -17.30 -12.93 0.87
C ILE A 83 -18.69 -13.18 0.29
N ARG A 84 -19.68 -12.42 0.78
CA ARG A 84 -21.05 -12.37 0.28
C ARG A 84 -21.26 -11.19 -0.65
N ARG A 85 -20.66 -10.04 -0.34
CA ARG A 85 -20.70 -8.83 -1.16
C ARG A 85 -19.31 -8.20 -1.23
N ILE A 86 -18.98 -7.69 -2.39
CA ILE A 86 -17.73 -6.99 -2.63
C ILE A 86 -17.94 -5.94 -3.71
N ARG A 87 -17.41 -4.76 -3.49
CA ARG A 87 -17.34 -3.69 -4.48
C ARG A 87 -16.06 -2.91 -4.32
N ARG A 88 -15.65 -2.21 -5.35
CA ARG A 88 -14.58 -1.22 -5.24
C ARG A 88 -14.97 -0.13 -4.23
N ALA A 89 -14.07 0.21 -3.33
CA ALA A 89 -14.24 1.31 -2.39
C ALA A 89 -14.09 2.66 -3.12
N GLN A 90 -14.84 3.66 -2.67
CA GLN A 90 -14.75 5.02 -3.19
C GLN A 90 -13.67 5.80 -2.45
N GLU A 91 -13.18 6.86 -3.10
CA GLU A 91 -12.23 7.78 -2.48
C GLU A 91 -12.85 8.40 -1.22
N GLY A 92 -12.11 8.34 -0.10
CA GLY A 92 -12.59 8.78 1.21
C GLY A 92 -13.17 7.68 2.11
N GLU A 93 -13.46 6.47 1.58
CA GLU A 93 -13.89 5.32 2.39
C GLU A 93 -12.71 4.61 3.09
N TYR A 94 -11.47 4.93 2.72
CA TYR A 94 -10.28 4.28 3.25
C TYR A 94 -9.12 5.27 3.45
N VAL A 95 -8.19 4.88 4.31
CA VAL A 95 -6.92 5.58 4.54
C VAL A 95 -5.80 4.61 4.22
N GLU A 96 -4.96 4.92 3.23
CA GLU A 96 -3.91 4.01 2.73
C GLU A 96 -2.99 3.47 3.82
N ALA A 97 -2.72 4.27 4.85
CA ALA A 97 -1.90 3.88 6.00
C ALA A 97 -2.45 2.68 6.79
N ASP A 98 -3.72 2.32 6.62
CA ASP A 98 -4.34 1.18 7.29
C ASP A 98 -4.18 -0.14 6.53
N TYR A 99 -3.65 -0.10 5.29
CA TYR A 99 -3.56 -1.28 4.42
C TYR A 99 -2.13 -1.63 4.01
N LEU A 100 -1.23 -0.66 4.05
CA LEU A 100 0.17 -0.86 3.67
C LEU A 100 1.05 -0.93 4.93
N PRO A 101 2.05 -1.80 4.95
CA PRO A 101 3.06 -1.72 6.00
C PRO A 101 3.69 -0.32 5.98
N VAL A 102 4.14 0.13 7.12
CA VAL A 102 4.86 1.41 7.27
C VAL A 102 6.36 1.15 7.21
N SER A 103 7.13 2.08 6.66
CA SER A 103 8.59 2.03 6.72
C SER A 103 9.07 1.75 8.15
N LYS A 104 10.06 0.87 8.29
CA LYS A 104 10.74 0.63 9.56
C LYS A 104 11.62 1.79 10.01
N LYS A 105 11.93 2.71 9.10
CA LYS A 105 12.71 3.92 9.37
C LYS A 105 11.79 5.05 9.79
N ASN A 106 12.30 5.95 10.60
CA ASN A 106 11.57 7.14 11.04
C ASN A 106 11.34 8.08 9.86
N ILE A 107 10.08 8.27 9.48
CA ILE A 107 9.68 9.10 8.33
C ILE A 107 10.14 10.56 8.52
N LYS A 108 10.06 11.09 9.73
CA LYS A 108 10.48 12.46 10.01
C LYS A 108 11.98 12.64 9.82
N GLU A 109 12.79 11.74 10.35
CA GLU A 109 14.25 11.76 10.20
C GLU A 109 14.67 11.64 8.72
N MET A 110 14.02 10.73 7.96
CA MET A 110 14.26 10.60 6.53
C MET A 110 13.92 11.89 5.77
N TYR A 111 12.85 12.57 6.17
CA TYR A 111 12.45 13.82 5.52
C TYR A 111 13.42 14.96 5.83
N GLU A 112 13.86 15.09 7.07
CA GLU A 112 14.90 16.06 7.47
C GLU A 112 16.21 15.83 6.71
N GLU A 113 16.59 14.55 6.50
CA GLU A 113 17.76 14.19 5.70
C GLU A 113 17.59 14.58 4.22
N LEU A 114 16.39 14.37 3.64
CA LEU A 114 16.09 14.80 2.28
C LEU A 114 16.20 16.32 2.14
N LEU A 115 15.66 17.08 3.09
CA LEU A 115 15.79 18.54 3.12
C LEU A 115 17.26 18.97 3.22
N GLY A 116 18.07 18.26 3.98
CA GLY A 116 19.51 18.44 4.01
C GLY A 116 20.16 18.26 2.64
N CYS A 117 19.80 17.22 1.90
CA CYS A 117 20.27 16.99 0.53
C CYS A 117 19.86 18.13 -0.41
N ILE A 118 18.62 18.61 -0.32
CA ILE A 118 18.13 19.75 -1.11
C ILE A 118 18.95 21.01 -0.81
N GLY A 119 19.31 21.23 0.45
CA GLY A 119 20.15 22.37 0.87
C GLY A 119 21.55 22.37 0.26
N THR A 120 22.09 21.22 -0.15
CA THR A 120 23.41 21.12 -0.80
C THR A 120 23.40 21.42 -2.29
N VAL A 121 22.24 21.57 -2.93
CA VAL A 121 22.11 21.84 -4.37
C VAL A 121 22.65 23.23 -4.68
N LYS A 122 23.73 23.31 -5.47
CA LYS A 122 24.43 24.56 -5.80
C LYS A 122 23.70 25.41 -6.84
N ASN A 123 22.93 24.79 -7.74
CA ASN A 123 22.18 25.52 -8.76
C ASN A 123 20.96 26.19 -8.12
N PRO A 124 20.90 27.56 -8.14
CA PRO A 124 19.86 28.31 -7.42
C PRO A 124 18.44 28.06 -7.97
N TYR A 125 18.30 27.79 -9.26
CA TYR A 125 17.01 27.54 -9.89
C TYR A 125 16.47 26.17 -9.47
N LEU A 126 17.32 25.15 -9.47
CA LEU A 126 16.94 23.80 -9.01
C LEU A 126 16.66 23.80 -7.51
N GLN A 127 17.48 24.46 -6.72
CA GLN A 127 17.25 24.55 -5.27
C GLN A 127 15.92 25.25 -4.97
N LYS A 128 15.62 26.37 -5.67
CA LYS A 128 14.34 27.05 -5.51
C LYS A 128 13.16 26.19 -5.93
N LEU A 129 13.26 25.46 -7.05
CA LEU A 129 12.22 24.53 -7.50
C LEU A 129 11.93 23.48 -6.43
N LEU A 130 12.97 22.82 -5.91
CA LEU A 130 12.83 21.82 -4.86
C LEU A 130 12.25 22.42 -3.57
N SER A 131 12.67 23.63 -3.19
CA SER A 131 12.13 24.31 -2.00
C SER A 131 10.63 24.59 -2.12
N ILE A 132 10.14 24.99 -3.29
CA ILE A 132 8.71 25.23 -3.53
C ILE A 132 7.87 23.99 -3.21
N TYR A 133 8.33 22.79 -3.61
CA TYR A 133 7.59 21.55 -3.37
C TYR A 133 7.80 20.99 -1.96
N PHE A 134 9.04 20.93 -1.50
CA PHE A 134 9.39 20.22 -0.27
C PHE A 134 9.39 21.09 0.98
N VAL A 135 9.44 22.42 0.85
CA VAL A 135 9.46 23.34 2.00
C VAL A 135 8.22 24.21 2.03
N ASP A 136 7.89 24.85 0.91
CA ASP A 136 6.84 25.88 0.86
C ASP A 136 5.44 25.29 0.64
N SER A 137 5.32 24.00 0.28
CA SER A 137 4.05 23.31 0.05
C SER A 137 3.82 22.19 1.10
N PRO A 138 3.17 22.50 2.25
CA PRO A 138 2.93 21.51 3.29
C PRO A 138 2.08 20.31 2.83
N ALA A 139 1.15 20.54 1.90
CA ALA A 139 0.29 19.48 1.36
C ALA A 139 1.12 18.48 0.54
N PHE A 140 1.98 18.96 -0.37
CA PHE A 140 2.88 18.11 -1.14
C PHE A 140 3.89 17.39 -0.24
N ALA A 141 4.50 18.11 0.69
CA ALA A 141 5.45 17.57 1.65
C ALA A 141 4.85 16.40 2.45
N LYS A 142 3.63 16.58 2.95
CA LYS A 142 2.90 15.52 3.67
C LYS A 142 2.58 14.33 2.75
N ALA A 143 2.03 14.58 1.57
CA ALA A 143 1.74 13.52 0.62
C ALA A 143 2.99 12.71 0.26
N PHE A 144 4.11 13.38 -0.05
CA PHE A 144 5.37 12.74 -0.40
C PHE A 144 5.95 11.87 0.74
N GLN A 145 5.86 12.33 1.99
CA GLN A 145 6.34 11.60 3.16
C GLN A 145 5.62 10.27 3.39
N PHE A 146 4.32 10.22 3.10
CA PHE A 146 3.48 9.07 3.45
C PHE A 146 3.09 8.23 2.23
N HIS A 147 3.45 8.63 1.01
CA HIS A 147 3.12 7.87 -0.18
C HIS A 147 3.99 6.62 -0.34
N SER A 148 3.42 5.58 -0.95
CA SER A 148 4.18 4.41 -1.39
C SER A 148 4.90 4.70 -2.72
N ALA A 149 6.08 4.11 -2.95
CA ALA A 149 6.78 4.26 -4.23
C ALA A 149 6.19 3.40 -5.35
N ALA A 150 5.48 2.32 -5.00
CA ALA A 150 4.91 1.38 -5.96
C ALA A 150 3.67 0.71 -5.40
N LYS A 151 2.84 0.15 -6.30
CA LYS A 151 1.63 -0.58 -5.90
C LYS A 151 1.91 -1.91 -5.22
N SER A 152 3.03 -2.60 -5.47
CA SER A 152 3.17 -3.98 -4.98
C SER A 152 4.56 -4.49 -4.60
N VAL A 153 5.66 -4.12 -5.24
CA VAL A 153 6.91 -4.91 -5.11
C VAL A 153 8.06 -4.14 -4.46
N HIS A 154 8.39 -2.96 -4.91
CA HIS A 154 9.56 -2.22 -4.42
C HIS A 154 9.12 -0.95 -3.68
N HIS A 155 9.40 -0.88 -2.37
CA HIS A 155 8.94 0.21 -1.52
C HIS A 155 7.42 0.46 -1.54
N GLY A 156 6.61 -0.61 -1.70
CA GLY A 156 5.14 -0.60 -1.66
C GLY A 156 4.60 -0.50 -0.22
N PHE A 157 5.08 0.45 0.56
CA PHE A 157 4.68 0.70 1.95
C PHE A 157 4.63 2.22 2.21
N VAL A 158 3.93 2.61 3.26
CA VAL A 158 3.82 4.01 3.68
C VAL A 158 5.21 4.58 3.99
N GLY A 159 5.57 5.69 3.37
CA GLY A 159 6.93 6.26 3.44
C GLY A 159 7.92 5.66 2.44
N GLY A 160 7.47 4.69 1.61
CA GLY A 160 8.33 4.02 0.64
C GLY A 160 8.87 4.95 -0.44
N LEU A 161 8.08 5.92 -0.89
CA LEU A 161 8.53 6.91 -1.87
C LEU A 161 9.68 7.77 -1.31
N LEU A 162 9.55 8.23 -0.08
CA LEU A 162 10.59 8.99 0.60
C LEU A 162 11.86 8.15 0.80
N GLU A 163 11.71 6.92 1.30
CA GLU A 163 12.84 6.01 1.54
C GLU A 163 13.60 5.68 0.25
N HIS A 164 12.86 5.40 -0.83
CA HIS A 164 13.45 5.14 -2.14
C HIS A 164 14.19 6.38 -2.67
N THR A 165 13.55 7.53 -2.67
CA THR A 165 14.14 8.79 -3.16
C THR A 165 15.42 9.13 -2.40
N LEU A 166 15.39 9.02 -1.07
CA LEU A 166 16.57 9.28 -0.24
C LEU A 166 17.71 8.29 -0.51
N SER A 167 17.39 7.01 -0.74
CA SER A 167 18.39 5.99 -1.09
C SER A 167 19.06 6.29 -2.43
N VAL A 168 18.27 6.71 -3.44
CA VAL A 168 18.80 7.11 -4.75
C VAL A 168 19.65 8.38 -4.63
N ALA A 169 19.17 9.40 -3.92
CA ALA A 169 19.92 10.64 -3.72
C ALA A 169 21.28 10.40 -3.06
N LYS A 170 21.35 9.56 -2.03
CA LYS A 170 22.61 9.17 -1.38
C LYS A 170 23.56 8.44 -2.32
N MET A 171 23.02 7.56 -3.16
CA MET A 171 23.84 6.84 -4.14
C MET A 171 24.43 7.81 -5.19
N CYS A 172 23.61 8.75 -5.70
CA CYS A 172 24.08 9.76 -6.64
C CYS A 172 25.16 10.65 -6.01
N ASP A 173 24.96 11.10 -4.78
CA ASP A 173 25.95 11.91 -4.05
C ASP A 173 27.27 11.14 -3.85
N TYR A 174 27.21 9.87 -3.49
CA TYR A 174 28.38 9.01 -3.35
C TYR A 174 29.18 8.91 -4.67
N TYR A 175 28.50 8.65 -5.78
CA TYR A 175 29.16 8.54 -7.09
C TYR A 175 29.75 9.87 -7.56
N SER A 176 29.03 10.98 -7.39
CA SER A 176 29.57 12.29 -7.77
C SER A 176 30.86 12.65 -7.04
N ARG A 177 30.93 12.36 -5.74
CA ARG A 177 32.16 12.57 -4.96
C ARG A 177 33.28 11.60 -5.29
N SER A 178 32.96 10.39 -5.79
CA SER A 178 33.97 9.41 -6.18
C SER A 178 34.69 9.82 -7.47
N GLU A 179 34.04 10.54 -8.35
CA GLU A 179 34.65 11.07 -9.58
C GLU A 179 35.55 12.28 -9.31
N GLU A 180 35.15 13.16 -8.38
CA GLU A 180 35.99 14.31 -7.97
C GLU A 180 37.35 13.87 -7.35
N ARG A 181 37.47 12.66 -6.83
CA ARG A 181 38.71 12.10 -6.27
C ARG A 181 39.66 11.49 -7.31
N ARG A 182 39.22 11.41 -8.58
CA ARG A 182 40.01 10.81 -9.67
C ARG A 182 40.72 11.86 -10.55
N VAL A 183 40.60 13.14 -10.22
CA VAL A 183 41.29 14.24 -10.93
C VAL A 183 42.52 14.71 -10.17
#